data_b4af8b2f226ddd7a1a105a882c6fd7db
#
_entry.id   b4af8b2f226ddd7a1a105a882c6fd7db
#
_cell.length_a   1.000
_cell.length_b   1.000
_cell.length_c   1.000
_cell.angle_alpha   90.00
_cell.angle_beta   90.00
_cell.angle_gamma   90.00
#
_symmetry.space_group_name_H-M   'P 1'
#
loop_
_entity.id
_entity.type
_entity.pdbx_description
1 polymer ?
#
loop_
_entity_poly.entity_id
_entity_poly.type
_entity_poly.pdbx_seq_one_letter_code
_entity_poly.pdbx_strand_id
1 'polypeptide(L)'
;MTCLASVHAVLPPHRYPQDKITEAFAEHVLGDGGSHEVLRRVHTNTRVASRYLALPLDRYRQLTDFTEANNAYLEVAVDLGVAAVNGALEAAGLAADQVDVIFSTTITGLAVPSLEARIHAEVGFREDIKRVPLFGLGCVAGAAGIARLHDYLRGWPDDVGILLSVELCSLTVQRHDTSMANLVASGLFGDGAAAVVAVGADRADRCGVVGPRVIATRSHLYPNTQGVMGWDIGRNGFGIVLTAEVPDLVHRYLGPDIRSMLAENGLGVADVGAWVSHPGGPKIIEAIEAELDAGPEALEMTWRSLGEVGNLSSASVLHVLRDTLRDRPPPSGSPGMLMAMGPGFSSELVLLRW
;
A
#
# COMPACT_ATOMS: atom_id res chain seq x y z
N MET A 1 -15.44 12.62 -14.33
CA MET A 1 -14.87 11.94 -13.13
C MET A 1 -13.69 11.10 -13.57
N THR A 2 -12.58 11.16 -12.85
CA THR A 2 -11.39 10.33 -13.10
C THR A 2 -11.76 8.85 -13.12
N CYS A 3 -11.32 8.12 -14.13
CA CYS A 3 -11.52 6.68 -14.28
C CYS A 3 -10.23 5.93 -13.92
N LEU A 4 -10.29 4.94 -13.05
CA LEU A 4 -9.20 4.02 -12.79
C LEU A 4 -9.23 2.93 -13.87
N ALA A 5 -8.43 3.11 -14.92
CA ALA A 5 -8.46 2.27 -16.12
C ALA A 5 -7.89 0.86 -15.86
N SER A 6 -6.88 0.76 -15.03
CA SER A 6 -6.26 -0.52 -14.65
C SER A 6 -5.55 -0.44 -13.32
N VAL A 7 -5.36 -1.61 -12.71
CA VAL A 7 -4.49 -1.82 -11.55
C VAL A 7 -3.66 -3.08 -11.79
N HIS A 8 -2.34 -2.96 -11.73
CA HIS A 8 -1.44 -4.11 -11.83
C HIS A 8 -0.54 -4.19 -10.60
N ALA A 9 -0.39 -5.38 -10.04
CA ALA A 9 0.36 -5.61 -8.83
C ALA A 9 1.39 -6.72 -9.03
N VAL A 10 2.59 -6.50 -8.52
CA VAL A 10 3.76 -7.37 -8.69
C VAL A 10 4.36 -7.70 -7.33
N LEU A 11 4.83 -8.93 -7.19
CA LEU A 11 5.51 -9.42 -6.00
C LEU A 11 6.93 -9.86 -6.38
N PRO A 12 7.93 -9.67 -5.49
CA PRO A 12 9.27 -10.21 -5.73
C PRO A 12 9.25 -11.75 -5.81
N PRO A 13 10.28 -12.39 -6.39
CA PRO A 13 10.26 -13.82 -6.68
C PRO A 13 10.42 -14.73 -5.44
N HIS A 14 10.84 -14.20 -4.30
CA HIS A 14 11.23 -14.98 -3.14
C HIS A 14 10.07 -15.17 -2.17
N ARG A 15 9.20 -16.16 -2.44
CA ARG A 15 8.09 -16.50 -1.55
C ARG A 15 8.53 -17.49 -0.47
N TYR A 16 8.21 -17.17 0.79
CA TYR A 16 8.45 -18.04 1.93
C TYR A 16 7.21 -18.18 2.81
N PRO A 17 6.94 -19.39 3.35
CA PRO A 17 5.94 -19.54 4.39
C PRO A 17 6.40 -18.85 5.68
N GLN A 18 5.45 -18.42 6.50
CA GLN A 18 5.71 -17.62 7.69
C GLN A 18 6.65 -18.27 8.70
N ASP A 19 6.58 -19.58 8.87
CA ASP A 19 7.46 -20.34 9.77
C ASP A 19 8.93 -20.21 9.37
N LYS A 20 9.24 -20.29 8.06
CA LYS A 20 10.60 -20.11 7.55
C LYS A 20 11.16 -18.72 7.79
N ILE A 21 10.32 -17.70 7.65
CA ILE A 21 10.71 -16.34 7.96
C ILE A 21 10.92 -16.16 9.46
N THR A 22 10.07 -16.78 10.28
CA THR A 22 10.21 -16.77 11.75
C THR A 22 11.51 -17.42 12.20
N GLU A 23 11.88 -18.56 11.62
CA GLU A 23 13.15 -19.25 11.89
C GLU A 23 14.34 -18.35 11.54
N ALA A 24 14.35 -17.79 10.32
CA ALA A 24 15.43 -16.91 9.86
C ALA A 24 15.56 -15.63 10.71
N PHE A 25 14.44 -15.00 11.08
CA PHE A 25 14.45 -13.84 11.94
C PHE A 25 14.96 -14.16 13.35
N ALA A 26 14.56 -15.31 13.92
CA ALA A 26 15.05 -15.77 15.21
C ALA A 26 16.59 -15.91 15.24
N GLU A 27 17.15 -16.52 14.19
CA GLU A 27 18.61 -16.67 14.07
C GLU A 27 19.34 -15.33 13.91
N HIS A 28 18.75 -14.38 13.16
CA HIS A 28 19.46 -13.17 12.74
C HIS A 28 19.33 -12.00 13.72
N VAL A 29 18.19 -11.91 14.44
CA VAL A 29 17.86 -10.78 15.30
C VAL A 29 17.93 -11.14 16.77
N LEU A 30 17.37 -12.29 17.17
CA LEU A 30 17.31 -12.69 18.58
C LEU A 30 18.57 -13.39 19.07
N GLY A 31 19.24 -14.17 18.21
CA GLY A 31 20.36 -15.02 18.63
C GLY A 31 19.98 -15.92 19.82
N ASP A 32 20.95 -16.21 20.70
CA ASP A 32 20.74 -17.08 21.87
C ASP A 32 20.03 -16.37 23.04
N GLY A 33 19.86 -15.03 22.98
CA GLY A 33 19.38 -14.23 24.10
C GLY A 33 17.91 -13.85 24.07
N GLY A 34 17.21 -14.10 22.97
CA GLY A 34 15.81 -13.69 22.78
C GLY A 34 14.80 -14.82 23.01
N SER A 35 13.55 -14.46 23.31
CA SER A 35 12.48 -15.45 23.46
C SER A 35 11.91 -15.88 22.10
N HIS A 36 12.39 -17.00 21.58
CA HIS A 36 11.87 -17.61 20.36
C HIS A 36 10.38 -17.98 20.47
N GLU A 37 9.89 -18.28 21.66
CA GLU A 37 8.48 -18.57 21.91
C GLU A 37 7.61 -17.32 21.75
N VAL A 38 8.06 -16.18 22.29
CA VAL A 38 7.39 -14.90 22.11
C VAL A 38 7.32 -14.52 20.64
N LEU A 39 8.44 -14.64 19.91
CA LEU A 39 8.48 -14.38 18.48
C LEU A 39 7.49 -15.25 17.71
N ARG A 40 7.48 -16.57 17.92
CA ARG A 40 6.55 -17.48 17.24
C ARG A 40 5.10 -17.10 17.52
N ARG A 41 4.75 -16.79 18.78
CA ARG A 41 3.41 -16.36 19.16
C ARG A 41 3.02 -15.04 18.46
N VAL A 42 3.93 -14.08 18.42
CA VAL A 42 3.69 -12.80 17.73
C VAL A 42 3.45 -13.03 16.23
N HIS A 43 4.32 -13.80 15.57
CA HIS A 43 4.18 -14.09 14.14
C HIS A 43 2.90 -14.88 13.83
N THR A 44 2.52 -15.86 14.66
CA THR A 44 1.25 -16.60 14.50
C THR A 44 0.04 -15.66 14.59
N ASN A 45 0.09 -14.70 15.52
CA ASN A 45 -1.01 -13.75 15.74
C ASN A 45 -1.16 -12.73 14.59
N THR A 46 -0.19 -12.58 13.69
CA THR A 46 -0.33 -11.72 12.50
C THR A 46 -1.30 -12.28 11.46
N ARG A 47 -1.65 -13.58 11.54
CA ARG A 47 -2.48 -14.30 10.55
C ARG A 47 -1.91 -14.27 9.13
N VAL A 48 -0.63 -14.01 8.97
CA VAL A 48 0.09 -14.07 7.70
C VAL A 48 0.58 -15.48 7.46
N ALA A 49 0.20 -16.11 6.35
CA ALA A 49 0.60 -17.48 6.03
C ALA A 49 1.91 -17.53 5.25
N SER A 50 2.14 -16.57 4.37
CA SER A 50 3.36 -16.47 3.56
C SER A 50 3.66 -15.01 3.23
N ARG A 51 4.91 -14.74 2.89
CA ARG A 51 5.32 -13.42 2.38
C ARG A 51 6.28 -13.56 1.21
N TYR A 52 6.31 -12.52 0.40
CA TYR A 52 7.29 -12.33 -0.65
C TYR A 52 8.33 -11.34 -0.16
N LEU A 53 9.61 -11.65 -0.38
CA LEU A 53 10.75 -10.87 0.09
C LEU A 53 11.60 -10.40 -1.09
N ALA A 54 12.17 -9.21 -0.96
CA ALA A 54 13.04 -8.59 -1.96
C ALA A 54 14.25 -9.47 -2.31
N LEU A 55 14.80 -10.14 -1.31
CA LEU A 55 16.00 -10.98 -1.44
C LEU A 55 15.74 -12.40 -0.94
N PRO A 56 16.58 -13.38 -1.35
CA PRO A 56 16.64 -14.68 -0.68
C PRO A 56 17.00 -14.51 0.80
N LEU A 57 16.44 -15.37 1.68
CA LEU A 57 16.62 -15.25 3.14
C LEU A 57 18.09 -15.22 3.59
N ASP A 58 18.98 -15.95 2.93
CA ASP A 58 20.41 -15.98 3.23
C ASP A 58 21.12 -14.65 2.92
N ARG A 59 20.61 -13.86 1.97
CA ARG A 59 21.17 -12.56 1.59
C ARG A 59 20.96 -11.49 2.68
N TYR A 60 19.91 -11.60 3.49
CA TYR A 60 19.65 -10.65 4.58
C TYR A 60 20.78 -10.63 5.62
N ARG A 61 21.53 -11.72 5.78
CA ARG A 61 22.73 -11.78 6.65
C ARG A 61 23.83 -10.81 6.21
N GLN A 62 23.89 -10.47 4.95
CA GLN A 62 24.92 -9.60 4.36
C GLN A 62 24.57 -8.12 4.46
N LEU A 63 23.32 -7.76 4.72
CA LEU A 63 22.91 -6.36 4.89
C LEU A 63 23.35 -5.86 6.27
N THR A 64 24.53 -5.31 6.38
CA THR A 64 25.12 -4.91 7.68
C THR A 64 24.78 -3.50 8.11
N ASP A 65 24.40 -2.64 7.17
CA ASP A 65 24.04 -1.25 7.41
C ASP A 65 22.92 -0.73 6.47
N PHE A 66 22.52 0.52 6.70
CA PHE A 66 21.50 1.17 5.89
C PHE A 66 21.91 1.32 4.42
N THR A 67 23.18 1.53 4.13
CA THR A 67 23.66 1.70 2.75
C THR A 67 23.44 0.45 1.93
N GLU A 68 23.79 -0.72 2.48
CA GLU A 68 23.59 -2.01 1.81
C GLU A 68 22.11 -2.33 1.63
N ALA A 69 21.28 -2.09 2.65
CA ALA A 69 19.84 -2.27 2.58
C ALA A 69 19.20 -1.34 1.52
N ASN A 70 19.61 -0.06 1.47
CA ASN A 70 19.09 0.90 0.50
C ASN A 70 19.60 0.64 -0.93
N ASN A 71 20.82 0.12 -1.10
CA ASN A 71 21.30 -0.30 -2.42
C ASN A 71 20.50 -1.51 -2.94
N ALA A 72 20.22 -2.50 -2.09
CA ALA A 72 19.36 -3.60 -2.43
C ALA A 72 17.92 -3.15 -2.75
N TYR A 73 17.41 -2.15 -2.00
CA TYR A 73 16.13 -1.52 -2.33
C TYR A 73 16.13 -0.95 -3.74
N LEU A 74 17.15 -0.16 -4.10
CA LEU A 74 17.20 0.48 -5.42
C LEU A 74 17.24 -0.53 -6.57
N GLU A 75 17.99 -1.62 -6.41
CA GLU A 75 18.08 -2.70 -7.41
C GLU A 75 16.70 -3.36 -7.63
N VAL A 76 16.08 -3.85 -6.56
CA VAL A 76 14.81 -4.58 -6.66
C VAL A 76 13.62 -3.66 -6.97
N ALA A 77 13.61 -2.43 -6.43
CA ALA A 77 12.52 -1.49 -6.64
C ALA A 77 12.40 -1.01 -8.09
N VAL A 78 13.51 -0.87 -8.81
CA VAL A 78 13.50 -0.53 -10.24
C VAL A 78 12.83 -1.63 -11.04
N ASP A 79 13.26 -2.88 -10.87
CA ASP A 79 12.69 -4.03 -11.59
C ASP A 79 11.18 -4.18 -11.33
N LEU A 80 10.77 -4.12 -10.06
CA LEU A 80 9.35 -4.22 -9.69
C LEU A 80 8.54 -3.01 -10.18
N GLY A 81 9.13 -1.81 -10.15
CA GLY A 81 8.50 -0.59 -10.63
C GLY A 81 8.23 -0.64 -12.13
N VAL A 82 9.22 -1.07 -12.92
CA VAL A 82 9.07 -1.29 -14.38
C VAL A 82 7.99 -2.32 -14.67
N ALA A 83 8.04 -3.47 -13.98
CA ALA A 83 7.06 -4.54 -14.18
C ALA A 83 5.63 -4.09 -13.82
N ALA A 84 5.46 -3.36 -12.70
CA ALA A 84 4.17 -2.85 -12.27
C ALA A 84 3.59 -1.84 -13.28
N VAL A 85 4.40 -0.88 -13.74
CA VAL A 85 3.97 0.14 -14.69
C VAL A 85 3.61 -0.47 -16.04
N ASN A 86 4.49 -1.31 -16.58
CA ASN A 86 4.26 -1.96 -17.88
C ASN A 86 3.01 -2.84 -17.85
N GLY A 87 2.81 -3.63 -16.79
CA GLY A 87 1.61 -4.45 -16.66
C GLY A 87 0.33 -3.63 -16.50
N ALA A 88 0.40 -2.48 -15.83
CA ALA A 88 -0.75 -1.57 -15.72
C ALA A 88 -1.08 -0.89 -17.05
N LEU A 89 -0.08 -0.46 -17.81
CA LEU A 89 -0.24 0.12 -19.15
C LEU A 89 -0.82 -0.91 -20.14
N GLU A 90 -0.29 -2.12 -20.15
CA GLU A 90 -0.80 -3.23 -20.97
C GLU A 90 -2.27 -3.51 -20.66
N ALA A 91 -2.63 -3.61 -19.38
CA ALA A 91 -4.01 -3.85 -18.96
C ALA A 91 -4.96 -2.69 -19.29
N ALA A 92 -4.45 -1.45 -19.38
CA ALA A 92 -5.21 -0.27 -19.80
C ALA A 92 -5.27 -0.12 -21.34
N GLY A 93 -4.48 -0.88 -22.10
CA GLY A 93 -4.33 -0.70 -23.56
C GLY A 93 -3.69 0.62 -23.94
N LEU A 94 -2.78 1.14 -23.13
CA LEU A 94 -2.11 2.41 -23.31
C LEU A 94 -0.59 2.22 -23.52
N ALA A 95 0.02 3.06 -24.35
CA ALA A 95 1.47 3.13 -24.50
C ALA A 95 2.08 4.10 -23.48
N ALA A 96 3.35 3.91 -23.14
CA ALA A 96 4.06 4.72 -22.14
C ALA A 96 4.16 6.20 -22.55
N ASP A 97 4.26 6.48 -23.84
CA ASP A 97 4.31 7.85 -24.39
C ASP A 97 2.99 8.60 -24.31
N GLN A 98 1.92 7.95 -23.90
CA GLN A 98 0.61 8.56 -23.66
C GLN A 98 0.42 9.04 -22.22
N VAL A 99 1.39 8.77 -21.35
CA VAL A 99 1.33 9.15 -19.92
C VAL A 99 1.82 10.58 -19.72
N ASP A 100 1.02 11.39 -19.04
CA ASP A 100 1.27 12.81 -18.80
C ASP A 100 1.89 13.08 -17.43
N VAL A 101 1.55 12.25 -16.42
CA VAL A 101 2.05 12.38 -15.05
C VAL A 101 2.25 11.04 -14.38
N ILE A 102 3.32 10.93 -13.59
CA ILE A 102 3.54 9.80 -12.69
C ILE A 102 3.71 10.28 -11.25
N PHE A 103 2.88 9.76 -10.36
CA PHE A 103 3.05 9.82 -8.92
C PHE A 103 3.75 8.54 -8.47
N SER A 104 4.83 8.66 -7.73
CA SER A 104 5.51 7.49 -7.14
C SER A 104 5.53 7.60 -5.63
N THR A 105 5.34 6.49 -4.93
CA THR A 105 5.38 6.45 -3.46
C THR A 105 6.18 5.28 -2.93
N THR A 106 6.95 5.54 -1.90
CA THR A 106 7.65 4.57 -1.06
C THR A 106 8.03 5.19 0.27
N ILE A 107 8.16 4.39 1.32
CA ILE A 107 8.77 4.76 2.59
C ILE A 107 9.82 3.74 3.05
N THR A 108 10.17 2.78 2.22
CA THR A 108 11.07 1.67 2.56
C THR A 108 12.45 1.80 1.93
N GLY A 109 12.70 2.88 1.18
CA GLY A 109 14.00 3.22 0.60
C GLY A 109 14.06 4.66 0.13
N LEU A 110 15.27 5.15 -0.10
CA LEU A 110 15.55 6.53 -0.53
C LEU A 110 16.33 6.55 -1.83
N ALA A 111 15.93 7.42 -2.73
CA ALA A 111 16.58 7.61 -4.03
C ALA A 111 16.57 9.09 -4.46
N VAL A 112 17.73 9.57 -4.89
CA VAL A 112 17.87 10.84 -5.63
C VAL A 112 18.81 10.58 -6.81
N PRO A 113 18.31 10.62 -8.07
CA PRO A 113 16.93 10.82 -8.51
C PRO A 113 15.96 9.77 -7.98
N SER A 114 14.69 10.17 -7.85
CA SER A 114 13.58 9.34 -7.37
C SER A 114 13.29 8.13 -8.29
N LEU A 115 12.50 7.17 -7.78
CA LEU A 115 12.27 5.89 -8.45
C LEU A 115 11.69 6.05 -9.87
N GLU A 116 10.70 6.92 -10.06
CA GLU A 116 10.08 7.16 -11.37
C GLU A 116 11.08 7.75 -12.40
N ALA A 117 12.10 8.48 -11.92
CA ALA A 117 13.17 8.95 -12.80
C ALA A 117 14.14 7.83 -13.22
N ARG A 118 14.29 6.82 -12.37
CA ARG A 118 15.17 5.67 -12.65
C ARG A 118 14.55 4.69 -13.63
N ILE A 119 13.24 4.49 -13.58
CA ILE A 119 12.51 3.60 -14.49
C ILE A 119 12.16 4.28 -15.82
N HIS A 120 12.31 5.61 -15.95
CA HIS A 120 11.83 6.41 -17.06
C HIS A 120 12.24 5.86 -18.44
N ALA A 121 13.53 5.61 -18.63
CA ALA A 121 14.06 5.16 -19.93
C ALA A 121 13.64 3.73 -20.27
N GLU A 122 13.53 2.85 -19.26
CA GLU A 122 13.18 1.44 -19.47
C GLU A 122 11.69 1.27 -19.77
N VAL A 123 10.83 2.06 -19.13
CA VAL A 123 9.39 2.10 -19.44
C VAL A 123 9.12 2.81 -20.77
N GLY A 124 9.95 3.77 -21.16
CA GLY A 124 9.78 4.54 -22.39
C GLY A 124 8.80 5.71 -22.28
N PHE A 125 8.77 6.37 -21.13
CA PHE A 125 8.00 7.60 -20.97
C PHE A 125 8.52 8.75 -21.83
N ARG A 126 7.63 9.71 -22.15
CA ARG A 126 8.04 10.97 -22.80
C ARG A 126 9.00 11.76 -21.90
N GLU A 127 9.88 12.55 -22.52
CA GLU A 127 10.84 13.38 -21.79
C GLU A 127 10.17 14.49 -20.96
N ASP A 128 8.97 14.94 -21.35
CA ASP A 128 8.20 15.99 -20.69
C ASP A 128 7.19 15.49 -19.65
N ILE A 129 7.21 14.20 -19.31
CA ILE A 129 6.35 13.62 -18.27
C ILE A 129 6.52 14.37 -16.93
N LYS A 130 5.42 14.75 -16.31
CA LYS A 130 5.43 15.35 -14.98
C LYS A 130 5.67 14.26 -13.92
N ARG A 131 6.54 14.54 -12.95
CA ARG A 131 6.90 13.58 -11.88
C ARG A 131 6.58 14.13 -10.51
N VAL A 132 5.92 13.33 -9.68
CA VAL A 132 5.50 13.69 -8.31
C VAL A 132 5.91 12.57 -7.35
N PRO A 133 7.15 12.58 -6.85
CA PRO A 133 7.56 11.63 -5.81
C PRO A 133 6.92 11.99 -4.46
N LEU A 134 6.31 11.00 -3.81
CA LEU A 134 5.68 11.11 -2.50
C LEU A 134 6.48 10.31 -1.47
N PHE A 135 6.88 10.95 -0.38
CA PHE A 135 7.56 10.31 0.75
C PHE A 135 6.93 10.77 2.07
N GLY A 136 6.88 9.86 3.07
CA GLY A 136 6.42 10.21 4.42
C GLY A 136 4.94 9.92 4.70
N LEU A 137 4.15 9.50 3.71
CA LEU A 137 2.74 9.13 3.91
C LEU A 137 2.57 7.70 4.43
N GLY A 138 3.53 6.80 4.17
CA GLY A 138 3.46 5.41 4.61
C GLY A 138 2.28 4.65 4.05
N CYS A 139 1.68 3.80 4.88
CA CYS A 139 0.59 2.90 4.46
C CYS A 139 -0.61 3.63 3.83
N VAL A 140 -0.84 4.89 4.17
CA VAL A 140 -1.95 5.67 3.58
C VAL A 140 -1.69 6.08 2.13
N ALA A 141 -0.43 6.01 1.66
CA ALA A 141 -0.02 6.60 0.39
C ALA A 141 -0.65 5.95 -0.84
N GLY A 142 -1.06 4.68 -0.78
CA GLY A 142 -1.80 4.06 -1.88
C GLY A 142 -3.15 4.72 -2.13
N ALA A 143 -3.91 5.00 -1.08
CA ALA A 143 -5.17 5.73 -1.17
C ALA A 143 -4.95 7.22 -1.46
N ALA A 144 -4.01 7.85 -0.74
CA ALA A 144 -3.64 9.26 -0.93
C ALA A 144 -3.15 9.53 -2.36
N GLY A 145 -2.36 8.61 -2.92
CA GLY A 145 -1.88 8.72 -4.30
C GLY A 145 -3.03 8.72 -5.33
N ILE A 146 -4.02 7.85 -5.16
CA ILE A 146 -5.24 7.87 -6.00
C ILE A 146 -5.97 9.20 -5.85
N ALA A 147 -6.12 9.70 -4.61
CA ALA A 147 -6.79 10.98 -4.34
C ALA A 147 -6.05 12.16 -4.99
N ARG A 148 -4.72 12.24 -4.84
CA ARG A 148 -3.90 13.30 -5.45
C ARG A 148 -3.87 13.19 -6.97
N LEU A 149 -3.82 11.98 -7.51
CA LEU A 149 -3.91 11.76 -8.96
C LEU A 149 -5.29 12.20 -9.50
N HIS A 150 -6.37 11.92 -8.75
CA HIS A 150 -7.70 12.45 -9.06
C HIS A 150 -7.72 13.99 -9.05
N ASP A 151 -7.16 14.64 -8.03
CA ASP A 151 -7.09 16.10 -7.95
C ASP A 151 -6.35 16.70 -9.15
N TYR A 152 -5.23 16.08 -9.58
CA TYR A 152 -4.50 16.46 -10.77
C TYR A 152 -5.38 16.34 -12.04
N LEU A 153 -5.99 15.16 -12.25
CA LEU A 153 -6.81 14.87 -13.43
C LEU A 153 -8.12 15.66 -13.51
N ARG A 154 -8.58 16.27 -12.40
CA ARG A 154 -9.65 17.25 -12.44
C ARG A 154 -9.23 18.55 -13.11
N GLY A 155 -7.98 18.96 -12.92
CA GLY A 155 -7.40 20.13 -13.59
C GLY A 155 -6.98 19.85 -15.05
N TRP A 156 -6.69 18.57 -15.36
CA TRP A 156 -6.22 18.09 -16.66
C TRP A 156 -7.06 16.91 -17.13
N PRO A 157 -8.32 17.16 -17.57
CA PRO A 157 -9.30 16.08 -17.81
C PRO A 157 -8.99 15.23 -19.04
N ASP A 158 -8.04 15.62 -19.89
CA ASP A 158 -7.57 14.86 -21.04
C ASP A 158 -6.30 14.03 -20.76
N ASP A 159 -5.66 14.24 -19.60
CA ASP A 159 -4.40 13.59 -19.25
C ASP A 159 -4.58 12.14 -18.79
N VAL A 160 -3.52 11.38 -18.93
CA VAL A 160 -3.31 10.05 -18.34
C VAL A 160 -2.28 10.15 -17.23
N GLY A 161 -2.59 9.60 -16.07
CA GLY A 161 -1.66 9.54 -14.97
C GLY A 161 -1.45 8.16 -14.41
N ILE A 162 -0.28 7.94 -13.82
CA ILE A 162 0.08 6.71 -13.13
C ILE A 162 0.33 7.00 -11.66
N LEU A 163 -0.18 6.14 -10.78
CA LEU A 163 0.31 5.98 -9.42
C LEU A 163 1.14 4.71 -9.36
N LEU A 164 2.42 4.83 -8.99
CA LEU A 164 3.32 3.72 -8.71
C LEU A 164 3.61 3.67 -7.21
N SER A 165 3.39 2.52 -6.58
CA SER A 165 3.79 2.23 -5.21
C SER A 165 4.77 1.06 -5.20
N VAL A 166 5.93 1.23 -4.56
CA VAL A 166 6.93 0.16 -4.39
C VAL A 166 7.40 0.13 -2.94
N GLU A 167 7.14 -0.97 -2.27
CA GLU A 167 7.49 -1.13 -0.86
C GLU A 167 8.25 -2.44 -0.64
N LEU A 168 9.45 -2.31 -0.09
CA LEU A 168 10.33 -3.43 0.25
C LEU A 168 10.60 -3.43 1.77
N CYS A 169 9.53 -3.69 2.52
CA CYS A 169 9.54 -3.57 3.98
C CYS A 169 10.53 -4.52 4.65
N SER A 170 10.83 -5.66 4.04
CA SER A 170 11.80 -6.62 4.57
C SER A 170 13.22 -6.03 4.68
N LEU A 171 13.55 -5.04 3.86
CA LEU A 171 14.84 -4.36 3.87
C LEU A 171 14.98 -3.32 5.00
N THR A 172 13.88 -3.01 5.71
CA THR A 172 13.90 -2.08 6.85
C THR A 172 14.11 -2.78 8.21
N VAL A 173 14.26 -4.09 8.23
CA VAL A 173 14.42 -4.89 9.45
C VAL A 173 15.64 -4.44 10.25
N GLN A 174 15.43 -4.14 11.55
CA GLN A 174 16.48 -3.72 12.48
C GLN A 174 17.04 -4.92 13.25
N ARG A 175 18.30 -5.28 12.99
CA ARG A 175 18.94 -6.49 13.53
C ARG A 175 19.17 -6.51 15.03
N HIS A 176 19.31 -5.30 15.63
CA HIS A 176 19.64 -5.16 17.06
C HIS A 176 18.44 -4.66 17.86
N ASP A 177 17.27 -4.60 17.24
CA ASP A 177 16.05 -4.16 17.89
C ASP A 177 15.16 -5.38 18.24
N THR A 178 15.08 -5.68 19.53
CA THR A 178 14.22 -6.73 20.10
C THR A 178 12.91 -6.17 20.66
N SER A 179 12.57 -4.92 20.34
CA SER A 179 11.31 -4.31 20.77
C SER A 179 10.10 -5.04 20.21
N MET A 180 8.97 -4.97 20.90
CA MET A 180 7.72 -5.57 20.45
C MET A 180 7.29 -5.02 19.08
N ALA A 181 7.53 -3.74 18.80
CA ALA A 181 7.23 -3.12 17.52
C ALA A 181 8.00 -3.80 16.37
N ASN A 182 9.31 -4.03 16.53
CA ASN A 182 10.12 -4.72 15.52
C ASN A 182 9.74 -6.20 15.38
N LEU A 183 9.41 -6.90 16.49
CA LEU A 183 8.92 -8.28 16.44
C LEU A 183 7.59 -8.40 15.67
N VAL A 184 6.65 -7.48 15.91
CA VAL A 184 5.37 -7.44 15.17
C VAL A 184 5.61 -7.11 13.70
N ALA A 185 6.42 -6.10 13.40
CA ALA A 185 6.74 -5.68 12.05
C ALA A 185 7.38 -6.82 11.24
N SER A 186 8.35 -7.54 11.86
CA SER A 186 9.02 -8.67 11.21
C SER A 186 8.10 -9.85 10.87
N GLY A 187 6.96 -9.97 11.54
CA GLY A 187 5.94 -10.99 11.26
C GLY A 187 4.83 -10.52 10.32
N LEU A 188 4.66 -9.20 10.16
CA LEU A 188 3.51 -8.61 9.48
C LEU A 188 3.85 -8.11 8.06
N PHE A 189 4.96 -7.39 7.90
CA PHE A 189 5.28 -6.68 6.67
C PHE A 189 5.94 -7.56 5.62
N GLY A 190 5.50 -7.43 4.36
CA GLY A 190 6.08 -8.07 3.16
C GLY A 190 6.46 -7.03 2.11
N ASP A 191 6.89 -7.50 0.94
CA ASP A 191 7.39 -6.69 -0.15
C ASP A 191 6.50 -6.82 -1.39
N GLY A 192 6.35 -5.73 -2.12
CA GLY A 192 5.58 -5.72 -3.35
C GLY A 192 5.50 -4.33 -4.00
N ALA A 193 5.00 -4.33 -5.21
CA ALA A 193 4.72 -3.12 -5.96
C ALA A 193 3.33 -3.17 -6.59
N ALA A 194 2.75 -2.01 -6.87
CA ALA A 194 1.55 -1.89 -7.66
C ALA A 194 1.53 -0.57 -8.43
N ALA A 195 0.94 -0.60 -9.62
CA ALA A 195 0.67 0.61 -10.39
C ALA A 195 -0.83 0.69 -10.74
N VAL A 196 -1.35 1.92 -10.72
CA VAL A 196 -2.70 2.27 -11.14
C VAL A 196 -2.59 3.23 -12.31
N VAL A 197 -3.23 2.92 -13.43
CA VAL A 197 -3.44 3.87 -14.52
C VAL A 197 -4.78 4.55 -14.32
N ALA A 198 -4.77 5.86 -14.25
CA ALA A 198 -5.98 6.68 -14.17
C ALA A 198 -6.07 7.62 -15.36
N VAL A 199 -7.29 7.82 -15.85
CA VAL A 199 -7.58 8.64 -17.03
C VAL A 199 -8.53 9.76 -16.63
N GLY A 200 -8.24 10.98 -17.07
CA GLY A 200 -9.10 12.15 -16.85
C GLY A 200 -10.47 11.98 -17.52
N ALA A 201 -11.44 12.74 -17.05
CA ALA A 201 -12.86 12.55 -17.40
C ALA A 201 -13.12 12.64 -18.90
N ASP A 202 -12.60 13.70 -19.56
CA ASP A 202 -12.90 13.97 -20.97
C ASP A 202 -12.28 12.91 -21.88
N ARG A 203 -11.05 12.48 -21.57
CA ARG A 203 -10.40 11.38 -22.31
C ARG A 203 -11.09 10.05 -22.06
N ALA A 204 -11.45 9.75 -20.79
CA ALA A 204 -12.14 8.51 -20.46
C ALA A 204 -13.48 8.37 -21.20
N ASP A 205 -14.27 9.45 -21.25
CA ASP A 205 -15.56 9.44 -21.93
C ASP A 205 -15.39 9.37 -23.46
N ARG A 206 -14.41 10.10 -24.03
CA ARG A 206 -14.12 10.09 -25.47
C ARG A 206 -13.59 8.74 -25.97
N CYS A 207 -12.78 8.06 -25.15
CA CYS A 207 -12.13 6.78 -25.52
C CYS A 207 -12.91 5.56 -25.01
N GLY A 208 -14.02 5.73 -24.30
CA GLY A 208 -14.81 4.63 -23.76
C GLY A 208 -14.06 3.82 -22.69
N VAL A 209 -13.20 4.46 -21.88
CA VAL A 209 -12.44 3.77 -20.83
C VAL A 209 -13.38 3.29 -19.73
N VAL A 210 -13.29 2.00 -19.41
CA VAL A 210 -14.12 1.33 -18.40
C VAL A 210 -13.29 1.08 -17.14
N GLY A 211 -13.87 1.36 -15.98
CA GLY A 211 -13.25 1.15 -14.67
C GLY A 211 -13.94 1.96 -13.57
N PRO A 212 -13.59 1.73 -12.31
CA PRO A 212 -14.14 2.51 -11.21
C PRO A 212 -13.85 3.99 -11.37
N ARG A 213 -14.87 4.83 -11.13
CA ARG A 213 -14.75 6.28 -11.20
C ARG A 213 -14.65 6.88 -9.80
N VAL A 214 -13.69 7.78 -9.59
CA VAL A 214 -13.53 8.49 -8.33
C VAL A 214 -14.62 9.54 -8.20
N ILE A 215 -15.45 9.42 -7.17
CA ILE A 215 -16.58 10.32 -6.88
C ILE A 215 -16.17 11.44 -5.95
N ALA A 216 -15.52 11.08 -4.84
CA ALA A 216 -15.05 12.00 -3.81
C ALA A 216 -13.82 11.43 -3.11
N THR A 217 -13.04 12.32 -2.52
CA THR A 217 -11.87 11.99 -1.70
C THR A 217 -11.90 12.73 -0.38
N ARG A 218 -11.33 12.15 0.66
CA ARG A 218 -11.19 12.81 1.96
C ARG A 218 -9.87 12.44 2.60
N SER A 219 -9.13 13.45 3.04
CA SER A 219 -7.91 13.31 3.85
C SER A 219 -8.18 13.82 5.25
N HIS A 220 -7.72 13.12 6.26
CA HIS A 220 -7.78 13.58 7.64
C HIS A 220 -6.47 13.29 8.36
N LEU A 221 -5.85 14.33 8.93
CA LEU A 221 -4.69 14.25 9.81
C LEU A 221 -5.16 14.51 11.24
N TYR A 222 -5.03 13.50 12.12
CA TYR A 222 -5.56 13.57 13.49
C TYR A 222 -4.59 14.27 14.43
N PRO A 223 -5.08 15.15 15.30
CA PRO A 223 -4.21 15.93 16.17
C PRO A 223 -3.56 15.06 17.26
N ASN A 224 -2.30 15.40 17.60
CA ASN A 224 -1.54 14.79 18.70
C ASN A 224 -1.28 13.28 18.56
N THR A 225 -1.12 12.78 17.32
CA THR A 225 -0.95 11.35 17.04
C THR A 225 0.36 11.02 16.31
N GLN A 226 1.30 11.97 16.20
CA GLN A 226 2.55 11.80 15.42
C GLN A 226 3.43 10.64 15.91
N GLY A 227 3.37 10.31 17.20
CA GLY A 227 4.15 9.22 17.80
C GLY A 227 3.52 7.84 17.74
N VAL A 228 2.34 7.70 17.10
CA VAL A 228 1.57 6.43 17.11
C VAL A 228 2.11 5.41 16.13
N MET A 229 2.49 5.88 14.94
CA MET A 229 2.98 5.04 13.84
C MET A 229 3.96 5.84 12.97
N GLY A 230 5.02 5.20 12.51
CA GLY A 230 5.97 5.81 11.58
C GLY A 230 7.36 5.19 11.62
N TRP A 231 8.33 5.97 11.17
CA TRP A 231 9.75 5.64 11.23
C TRP A 231 10.51 6.59 12.16
N ASP A 232 11.35 6.02 13.00
CA ASP A 232 12.49 6.73 13.60
C ASP A 232 13.69 6.52 12.66
N ILE A 233 14.05 7.56 11.91
CA ILE A 233 15.11 7.48 10.89
C ILE A 233 16.44 7.85 11.54
N GLY A 234 17.25 6.83 11.78
CA GLY A 234 18.53 6.97 12.45
C GLY A 234 19.70 6.41 11.65
N ARG A 235 20.81 6.20 12.34
CA ARG A 235 22.04 5.62 11.76
C ARG A 235 21.82 4.28 11.06
N ASN A 236 20.92 3.46 11.59
CA ASN A 236 20.63 2.12 11.09
C ASN A 236 19.47 2.10 10.07
N GLY A 237 19.05 3.27 9.59
CA GLY A 237 17.93 3.41 8.65
C GLY A 237 16.58 3.59 9.35
N PHE A 238 15.57 2.86 8.91
CA PHE A 238 14.19 3.01 9.29
C PHE A 238 13.82 2.14 10.51
N GLY A 239 13.86 2.71 11.72
CA GLY A 239 13.36 2.07 12.94
C GLY A 239 11.86 2.19 13.03
N ILE A 240 11.15 1.07 13.26
CA ILE A 240 9.69 1.07 13.32
C ILE A 240 9.17 1.73 14.59
N VAL A 241 8.24 2.67 14.45
CA VAL A 241 7.38 3.19 15.52
C VAL A 241 5.98 2.63 15.31
N LEU A 242 5.49 1.85 16.25
CA LEU A 242 4.15 1.26 16.20
C LEU A 242 3.65 1.04 17.64
N THR A 243 2.63 1.78 18.04
CA THR A 243 2.00 1.65 19.36
C THR A 243 0.76 0.77 19.33
N ALA A 244 0.34 0.31 20.51
CA ALA A 244 -0.88 -0.49 20.66
C ALA A 244 -2.18 0.35 20.52
N GLU A 245 -2.07 1.67 20.36
CA GLU A 245 -3.22 2.60 20.32
C GLU A 245 -3.93 2.64 18.96
N VAL A 246 -3.33 2.08 17.91
CA VAL A 246 -3.86 2.18 16.53
C VAL A 246 -5.33 1.69 16.43
N PRO A 247 -5.74 0.55 17.00
CA PRO A 247 -7.15 0.12 16.96
C PRO A 247 -8.12 1.12 17.61
N ASP A 248 -7.71 1.75 18.72
CA ASP A 248 -8.53 2.76 19.40
C ASP A 248 -8.73 4.01 18.54
N LEU A 249 -7.71 4.39 17.73
CA LEU A 249 -7.82 5.50 16.78
C LEU A 249 -8.77 5.15 15.62
N VAL A 250 -8.80 3.89 15.19
CA VAL A 250 -9.79 3.40 14.21
C VAL A 250 -11.20 3.64 14.74
N HIS A 251 -11.51 3.18 15.95
CA HIS A 251 -12.81 3.36 16.59
C HIS A 251 -13.17 4.84 16.77
N ARG A 252 -12.18 5.65 17.18
CA ARG A 252 -12.42 7.06 17.46
C ARG A 252 -12.68 7.89 16.21
N TYR A 253 -11.98 7.61 15.12
CA TYR A 253 -11.91 8.53 13.98
C TYR A 253 -12.44 7.93 12.68
N LEU A 254 -11.99 6.72 12.28
CA LEU A 254 -12.26 6.21 10.94
C LEU A 254 -13.75 5.95 10.70
N GLY A 255 -14.45 5.32 11.62
CA GLY A 255 -15.88 5.05 11.50
C GLY A 255 -16.72 6.31 11.31
N PRO A 256 -16.56 7.35 12.17
CA PRO A 256 -17.20 8.65 11.98
C PRO A 256 -16.87 9.31 10.63
N ASP A 257 -15.60 9.28 10.18
CA ASP A 257 -15.17 9.88 8.91
C ASP A 257 -15.83 9.18 7.70
N ILE A 258 -15.89 7.85 7.72
CA ILE A 258 -16.57 7.06 6.68
C ILE A 258 -18.05 7.43 6.61
N ARG A 259 -18.75 7.38 7.75
CA ARG A 259 -20.19 7.70 7.81
C ARG A 259 -20.49 9.12 7.36
N SER A 260 -19.66 10.11 7.76
CA SER A 260 -19.79 11.49 7.32
C SER A 260 -19.58 11.62 5.81
N MET A 261 -18.54 11.02 5.25
CA MET A 261 -18.29 11.08 3.81
C MET A 261 -19.40 10.42 2.99
N LEU A 262 -19.91 9.28 3.43
CA LEU A 262 -21.04 8.61 2.76
C LEU A 262 -22.29 9.48 2.82
N ALA A 263 -22.65 10.03 3.98
CA ALA A 263 -23.83 10.87 4.15
C ALA A 263 -23.79 12.16 3.29
N GLU A 264 -22.62 12.79 3.14
CA GLU A 264 -22.43 13.95 2.25
C GLU A 264 -22.66 13.60 0.77
N ASN A 265 -22.52 12.31 0.41
CA ASN A 265 -22.78 11.80 -0.95
C ASN A 265 -24.15 11.09 -1.06
N GLY A 266 -25.02 11.24 -0.06
CA GLY A 266 -26.37 10.67 -0.05
C GLY A 266 -26.38 9.14 0.10
N LEU A 267 -25.35 8.56 0.73
CA LEU A 267 -25.14 7.12 0.92
C LEU A 267 -25.08 6.76 2.40
N GLY A 268 -25.38 5.50 2.70
CA GLY A 268 -25.10 4.85 3.97
C GLY A 268 -24.13 3.67 3.80
N VAL A 269 -23.70 3.09 4.91
CA VAL A 269 -22.81 1.90 4.90
C VAL A 269 -23.42 0.75 4.11
N ALA A 270 -24.73 0.54 4.20
CA ALA A 270 -25.44 -0.53 3.49
C ALA A 270 -25.48 -0.37 1.96
N ASP A 271 -25.22 0.85 1.45
CA ASP A 271 -25.19 1.11 0.01
C ASP A 271 -23.84 0.76 -0.63
N VAL A 272 -22.80 0.54 0.19
CA VAL A 272 -21.44 0.28 -0.29
C VAL A 272 -21.31 -1.18 -0.72
N GLY A 273 -21.17 -1.40 -2.04
CA GLY A 273 -21.04 -2.71 -2.64
C GLY A 273 -19.63 -3.32 -2.59
N ALA A 274 -18.59 -2.51 -2.35
CA ALA A 274 -17.22 -2.99 -2.19
C ALA A 274 -16.44 -2.16 -1.18
N TRP A 275 -15.77 -2.83 -0.26
CA TRP A 275 -14.85 -2.25 0.71
C TRP A 275 -13.42 -2.66 0.39
N VAL A 276 -12.61 -1.71 -0.05
CA VAL A 276 -11.20 -1.89 -0.38
C VAL A 276 -10.35 -1.26 0.73
N SER A 277 -10.01 -2.04 1.75
CA SER A 277 -9.29 -1.54 2.92
C SER A 277 -7.82 -1.96 2.91
N HIS A 278 -6.95 -1.07 3.35
CA HIS A 278 -5.57 -1.40 3.64
C HIS A 278 -5.48 -2.47 4.75
N PRO A 279 -4.77 -3.61 4.54
CA PRO A 279 -4.64 -4.69 5.52
C PRO A 279 -3.56 -4.35 6.56
N GLY A 280 -3.83 -3.39 7.44
CA GLY A 280 -2.86 -2.89 8.43
C GLY A 280 -2.42 -3.91 9.47
N GLY A 281 -3.21 -4.98 9.67
CA GLY A 281 -2.98 -6.09 10.59
C GLY A 281 -4.29 -6.58 11.18
N PRO A 282 -4.32 -7.78 11.83
CA PRO A 282 -5.57 -8.41 12.28
C PRO A 282 -6.43 -7.51 13.16
N LYS A 283 -5.86 -6.92 14.19
CA LYS A 283 -6.60 -6.04 15.13
C LYS A 283 -7.16 -4.79 14.47
N ILE A 284 -6.48 -4.28 13.43
CA ILE A 284 -6.93 -3.11 12.68
C ILE A 284 -8.10 -3.50 11.79
N ILE A 285 -8.04 -4.64 11.10
CA ILE A 285 -9.14 -5.13 10.27
C ILE A 285 -10.36 -5.44 11.14
N GLU A 286 -10.19 -6.11 12.28
CA GLU A 286 -11.25 -6.40 13.25
C GLU A 286 -11.91 -5.10 13.78
N ALA A 287 -11.11 -4.05 14.06
CA ALA A 287 -11.64 -2.75 14.47
C ALA A 287 -12.44 -2.07 13.35
N ILE A 288 -12.00 -2.18 12.11
CA ILE A 288 -12.74 -1.64 10.94
C ILE A 288 -14.05 -2.40 10.74
N GLU A 289 -14.05 -3.74 10.83
CA GLU A 289 -15.27 -4.57 10.75
C GLU A 289 -16.30 -4.15 11.79
N ALA A 290 -15.85 -3.94 13.04
CA ALA A 290 -16.72 -3.51 14.13
C ALA A 290 -17.32 -2.11 13.89
N GLU A 291 -16.57 -1.19 13.24
CA GLU A 291 -17.07 0.16 12.93
C GLU A 291 -18.03 0.20 11.73
N LEU A 292 -17.83 -0.68 10.75
CA LEU A 292 -18.63 -0.68 9.53
C LEU A 292 -19.99 -1.36 9.73
N ASP A 293 -20.04 -2.41 10.56
CA ASP A 293 -21.23 -3.29 10.68
C ASP A 293 -21.79 -3.73 9.30
N ALA A 294 -20.87 -3.98 8.37
CA ALA A 294 -21.19 -4.23 6.95
C ALA A 294 -21.31 -5.73 6.62
N GLY A 295 -21.26 -6.58 7.64
CA GLY A 295 -21.29 -8.04 7.52
C GLY A 295 -19.90 -8.67 7.36
N PRO A 296 -19.80 -9.99 7.58
CA PRO A 296 -18.52 -10.70 7.71
C PRO A 296 -17.71 -10.79 6.40
N GLU A 297 -18.37 -10.60 5.25
CA GLU A 297 -17.72 -10.68 3.93
C GLU A 297 -17.19 -9.33 3.42
N ALA A 298 -17.48 -8.23 4.13
CA ALA A 298 -17.16 -6.88 3.67
C ALA A 298 -15.64 -6.69 3.42
N LEU A 299 -14.80 -7.24 4.30
CA LEU A 299 -13.34 -7.14 4.22
C LEU A 299 -12.65 -8.45 3.82
N GLU A 300 -13.35 -9.39 3.17
CA GLU A 300 -12.79 -10.69 2.75
C GLU A 300 -11.52 -10.52 1.89
N MET A 301 -11.52 -9.61 0.91
CA MET A 301 -10.37 -9.36 0.06
C MET A 301 -9.18 -8.76 0.85
N THR A 302 -9.47 -7.97 1.86
CA THR A 302 -8.47 -7.41 2.79
C THR A 302 -7.83 -8.52 3.64
N TRP A 303 -8.63 -9.41 4.22
CA TRP A 303 -8.15 -10.57 4.97
C TRP A 303 -7.34 -11.53 4.10
N ARG A 304 -7.81 -11.79 2.89
CA ARG A 304 -7.09 -12.64 1.92
C ARG A 304 -5.72 -12.06 1.60
N SER A 305 -5.65 -10.78 1.27
CA SER A 305 -4.38 -10.10 0.99
C SER A 305 -3.42 -10.17 2.17
N LEU A 306 -3.90 -9.90 3.40
CA LEU A 306 -3.08 -10.04 4.60
C LEU A 306 -2.53 -11.47 4.78
N GLY A 307 -3.37 -12.48 4.61
CA GLY A 307 -2.98 -13.88 4.79
C GLY A 307 -1.97 -14.36 3.76
N GLU A 308 -2.11 -13.96 2.51
CA GLU A 308 -1.32 -14.46 1.39
C GLU A 308 0.03 -13.73 1.21
N VAL A 309 0.07 -12.41 1.46
CA VAL A 309 1.24 -11.57 1.15
C VAL A 309 1.71 -10.70 2.31
N GLY A 310 0.93 -10.60 3.40
CA GLY A 310 1.22 -9.70 4.50
C GLY A 310 0.86 -8.24 4.21
N ASN A 311 1.37 -7.33 5.03
CA ASN A 311 1.21 -5.89 4.85
C ASN A 311 2.35 -5.35 3.97
N LEU A 312 2.02 -4.89 2.77
CA LEU A 312 2.95 -4.31 1.79
C LEU A 312 2.95 -2.76 1.87
N SER A 313 2.71 -2.20 3.06
CA SER A 313 2.62 -0.74 3.25
C SER A 313 1.69 -0.06 2.23
N SER A 314 2.14 0.98 1.52
CA SER A 314 1.32 1.73 0.55
C SER A 314 0.83 0.89 -0.64
N ALA A 315 1.53 -0.17 -1.02
CA ALA A 315 1.12 -1.05 -2.11
C ALA A 315 -0.07 -1.95 -1.73
N SER A 316 -0.27 -2.25 -0.45
CA SER A 316 -1.28 -3.21 0.01
C SER A 316 -2.70 -2.89 -0.48
N VAL A 317 -3.17 -1.66 -0.29
CA VAL A 317 -4.54 -1.27 -0.68
C VAL A 317 -4.75 -1.37 -2.18
N LEU A 318 -3.69 -1.18 -2.98
CA LEU A 318 -3.72 -1.35 -4.42
C LEU A 318 -3.77 -2.82 -4.83
N HIS A 319 -3.11 -3.73 -4.08
CA HIS A 319 -3.27 -5.17 -4.23
C HIS A 319 -4.70 -5.60 -3.93
N VAL A 320 -5.30 -5.10 -2.84
CA VAL A 320 -6.71 -5.38 -2.50
C VAL A 320 -7.65 -4.85 -3.60
N LEU A 321 -7.39 -3.64 -4.14
CA LEU A 321 -8.17 -3.08 -5.24
C LEU A 321 -8.09 -3.97 -6.51
N ARG A 322 -6.88 -4.39 -6.91
CA ARG A 322 -6.67 -5.30 -8.03
C ARG A 322 -7.46 -6.58 -7.84
N ASP A 323 -7.38 -7.20 -6.65
CA ASP A 323 -8.05 -8.46 -6.35
C ASP A 323 -9.57 -8.30 -6.29
N THR A 324 -10.08 -7.19 -5.76
CA THR A 324 -11.50 -6.85 -5.80
C THR A 324 -12.01 -6.75 -7.23
N LEU A 325 -11.28 -6.03 -8.10
CA LEU A 325 -11.65 -5.88 -9.51
C LEU A 325 -11.66 -7.19 -10.28
N ARG A 326 -10.73 -8.09 -9.97
CA ARG A 326 -10.56 -9.36 -10.67
C ARG A 326 -11.51 -10.45 -10.17
N ASP A 327 -11.60 -10.62 -8.85
CA ASP A 327 -12.19 -11.81 -8.23
C ASP A 327 -13.57 -11.56 -7.64
N ARG A 328 -13.87 -10.31 -7.25
CA ARG A 328 -15.12 -9.94 -6.59
C ARG A 328 -15.61 -8.54 -7.00
N PRO A 329 -15.71 -8.25 -8.32
CA PRO A 329 -16.20 -6.95 -8.75
C PRO A 329 -17.67 -6.76 -8.31
N PRO A 330 -18.00 -5.60 -7.69
CA PRO A 330 -19.38 -5.30 -7.37
C PRO A 330 -20.18 -5.02 -8.66
N PRO A 331 -21.52 -5.06 -8.62
CA PRO A 331 -22.35 -4.70 -9.76
C PRO A 331 -22.03 -3.31 -10.31
N SER A 332 -22.15 -3.12 -11.62
CA SER A 332 -21.95 -1.81 -12.26
C SER A 332 -22.87 -0.75 -11.63
N GLY A 333 -22.32 0.44 -11.37
CA GLY A 333 -23.00 1.54 -10.70
C GLY A 333 -22.97 1.49 -9.18
N SER A 334 -22.48 0.40 -8.57
CA SER A 334 -22.37 0.27 -7.11
C SER A 334 -21.36 1.27 -6.54
N PRO A 335 -21.65 1.92 -5.41
CA PRO A 335 -20.63 2.64 -4.64
C PRO A 335 -19.60 1.68 -4.06
N GLY A 336 -18.36 2.13 -3.93
CA GLY A 336 -17.32 1.44 -3.19
C GLY A 336 -16.47 2.41 -2.40
N MET A 337 -15.88 1.93 -1.30
CA MET A 337 -15.00 2.73 -0.47
C MET A 337 -13.61 2.13 -0.46
N LEU A 338 -12.63 2.87 -0.99
CA LEU A 338 -11.21 2.56 -0.83
C LEU A 338 -10.68 3.40 0.33
N MET A 339 -9.99 2.75 1.26
CA MET A 339 -9.54 3.41 2.49
C MET A 339 -8.20 2.87 2.98
N ALA A 340 -7.39 3.76 3.51
CA ALA A 340 -6.14 3.44 4.17
C ALA A 340 -5.87 4.38 5.33
N MET A 341 -5.05 3.92 6.27
CA MET A 341 -4.53 4.71 7.38
C MET A 341 -3.01 4.59 7.41
N GLY A 342 -2.35 5.59 7.96
CA GLY A 342 -0.90 5.62 8.01
C GLY A 342 -0.36 6.66 8.99
N PRO A 343 0.97 6.85 8.94
CA PRO A 343 1.66 7.82 9.78
C PRO A 343 1.04 9.21 9.75
N GLY A 344 1.04 9.84 10.98
CA GLY A 344 0.53 11.19 11.13
C GLY A 344 -0.25 11.38 12.44
N PHE A 345 -1.10 10.54 12.97
CA PHE A 345 -1.84 9.47 12.30
C PHE A 345 -2.86 10.06 11.32
N SER A 346 -3.08 9.42 10.21
CA SER A 346 -3.96 9.97 9.17
C SER A 346 -4.79 8.88 8.49
N SER A 347 -5.91 9.29 7.89
CA SER A 347 -6.73 8.45 7.01
C SER A 347 -6.92 9.11 5.65
N GLU A 348 -7.05 8.28 4.62
CA GLU A 348 -7.46 8.65 3.27
C GLU A 348 -8.62 7.77 2.85
N LEU A 349 -9.69 8.41 2.40
CA LEU A 349 -10.90 7.77 1.89
C LEU A 349 -11.10 8.18 0.44
N VAL A 350 -11.39 7.20 -0.41
CA VAL A 350 -11.72 7.40 -1.82
C VAL A 350 -13.03 6.70 -2.12
N LEU A 351 -14.07 7.49 -2.34
CA LEU A 351 -15.37 6.99 -2.77
C LEU A 351 -15.33 6.72 -4.27
N LEU A 352 -15.62 5.49 -4.63
CA LEU A 352 -15.62 4.98 -6.00
C LEU A 352 -17.04 4.67 -6.47
N ARG A 353 -17.23 4.61 -7.77
CA ARG A 353 -18.40 4.03 -8.43
C ARG A 353 -17.95 3.08 -9.53
N TRP A 354 -18.38 1.83 -9.45
CA TRP A 354 -18.09 0.78 -10.42
C TRP A 354 -18.88 0.89 -11.71
#